data_2f7af92cf85e98fbdf6b813d7362d476
#
_entry.id   2f7af92cf85e98fbdf6b813d7362d476
#
_cell.length_a   1.000
_cell.length_b   1.000
_cell.length_c   1.000
_cell.angle_alpha   90.00
_cell.angle_beta   90.00
_cell.angle_gamma   90.00
#
_symmetry.space_group_name_H-M   'P 1'
#
loop_
_entity.id
_entity.type
_entity.pdbx_description
1 polymer ?
#
loop_
_entity_poly.entity_id
_entity_poly.type
_entity_poly.pdbx_seq_one_letter_code
_entity_poly.pdbx_strand_id
1 'polypeptide(L)' 'MKTINIEWDTDGDINLLKELPTEIKIPEGMTDEEEISDYLSNETGFCHYGFELVY' A
#
# COMPACT_ATOMS: atom_id res chain seq x y z
N MET A 1 -8.89 -10.52 1.11
CA MET A 1 -8.64 -9.17 1.67
C MET A 1 -7.74 -8.38 0.74
N LYS A 2 -8.00 -7.12 0.57
CA LYS A 2 -7.17 -6.21 -0.21
C LYS A 2 -7.09 -4.86 0.47
N THR A 3 -6.04 -4.10 0.14
CA THR A 3 -5.92 -2.70 0.56
C THR A 3 -6.40 -1.80 -0.57
N ILE A 4 -7.09 -0.73 -0.22
CA ILE A 4 -7.55 0.27 -1.17
C ILE A 4 -7.21 1.67 -0.67
N ASN A 5 -7.33 2.66 -1.56
CA ASN A 5 -7.07 4.07 -1.24
C ASN A 5 -5.71 4.28 -0.56
N ILE A 6 -4.69 3.61 -1.07
CA ILE A 6 -3.33 3.71 -0.53
C ILE A 6 -2.75 5.07 -0.88
N GLU A 7 -2.29 5.80 0.14
CA GLU A 7 -1.63 7.08 -0.05
C GLU A 7 -0.12 6.90 0.08
N TRP A 8 0.59 6.96 -1.02
CA TRP A 8 2.03 6.76 -1.06
C TRP A 8 2.81 8.03 -0.78
N ASP A 9 3.95 7.89 -0.11
CA ASP A 9 4.90 8.98 0.10
C ASP A 9 5.95 8.95 -1.01
N THR A 10 5.79 9.83 -1.97
CA THR A 10 6.69 9.92 -3.13
C THR A 10 7.50 11.21 -3.13
N ASP A 11 7.62 11.88 -1.99
CA ASP A 11 8.32 13.17 -1.86
C ASP A 11 7.79 14.25 -2.82
N GLY A 12 6.48 14.20 -3.10
CA GLY A 12 5.86 15.17 -3.97
C GLY A 12 5.98 14.88 -5.46
N ASP A 13 6.52 13.74 -5.84
CA ASP A 13 6.60 13.34 -7.24
C ASP A 13 5.25 12.80 -7.72
N ILE A 14 4.49 13.65 -8.39
CA ILE A 14 3.15 13.34 -8.87
C ILE A 14 3.19 12.24 -9.94
N ASN A 15 4.24 12.18 -10.73
CA ASN A 15 4.37 11.17 -11.78
C ASN A 15 4.53 9.78 -11.18
N LEU A 16 5.30 9.64 -10.13
CA LEU A 16 5.43 8.36 -9.40
C LEU A 16 4.10 7.99 -8.75
N LEU A 17 3.40 8.96 -8.20
CA LEU A 17 2.13 8.71 -7.54
C LEU A 17 1.10 8.12 -8.52
N LYS A 18 1.10 8.58 -9.76
CA LYS A 18 0.20 8.06 -10.80
C LYS A 18 0.56 6.65 -11.24
N GLU A 19 1.83 6.27 -11.14
CA GLU A 19 2.29 4.94 -11.53
C GLU A 19 2.10 3.89 -10.45
N LEU A 20 2.02 4.32 -9.18
CA LEU A 20 1.84 3.40 -8.07
C LEU A 20 0.39 2.94 -7.94
N PRO A 21 0.18 1.65 -7.61
CA PRO A 21 -1.18 1.13 -7.45
C PRO A 21 -1.83 1.71 -6.20
N THR A 22 -3.13 2.03 -6.28
CA THR A 22 -3.91 2.45 -5.11
C THR A 22 -4.60 1.26 -4.44
N GLU A 23 -4.59 0.09 -5.08
CA GLU A 23 -5.15 -1.13 -4.54
C GLU A 23 -4.12 -2.26 -4.67
N ILE A 24 -3.96 -3.04 -3.61
CA ILE A 24 -3.06 -4.20 -3.60
C ILE A 24 -3.76 -5.35 -2.90
N LYS A 25 -3.77 -6.51 -3.56
CA LYS A 25 -4.32 -7.73 -2.97
C LYS A 25 -3.35 -8.25 -1.92
N ILE A 26 -3.88 -8.60 -0.75
CA ILE A 26 -3.08 -9.08 0.38
C ILE A 26 -3.12 -10.61 0.42
N PRO A 27 -1.97 -11.27 0.66
CA PRO A 27 -1.93 -12.72 0.79
C PRO A 27 -2.85 -13.23 1.90
N GLU A 28 -3.42 -14.41 1.70
CA GLU A 28 -4.22 -15.06 2.73
C GLU A 28 -3.37 -15.36 3.97
N GLY A 29 -3.96 -15.19 5.14
CA GLY A 29 -3.26 -15.38 6.40
C GLY A 29 -2.55 -14.15 6.94
N MET A 30 -2.38 -13.12 6.13
CA MET A 30 -1.80 -11.86 6.59
C MET A 30 -2.93 -10.95 7.10
N THR A 31 -3.07 -10.86 8.42
CA THR A 31 -4.15 -10.10 9.05
C THR A 31 -3.68 -8.96 9.93
N ASP A 32 -2.38 -8.89 10.22
CA ASP A 32 -1.80 -7.84 11.05
C ASP A 32 -1.51 -6.60 10.20
N GLU A 33 -2.00 -5.43 10.65
CA GLU A 33 -1.79 -4.18 9.93
C GLU A 33 -0.31 -3.84 9.75
N GLU A 34 0.54 -4.17 10.72
CA GLU A 34 1.98 -3.94 10.60
C GLU A 34 2.58 -4.80 9.50
N GLU A 35 2.19 -6.06 9.42
CA GLU A 35 2.66 -6.95 8.36
C GLU A 35 2.18 -6.47 6.99
N ILE A 36 0.93 -6.02 6.92
CA ILE A 36 0.36 -5.48 5.69
C ILE A 36 1.10 -4.23 5.26
N SER A 37 1.39 -3.34 6.20
CA SER A 37 2.15 -2.13 5.93
C SER A 37 3.54 -2.45 5.37
N ASP A 38 4.25 -3.39 5.99
CA ASP A 38 5.56 -3.83 5.51
C ASP A 38 5.45 -4.45 4.12
N TYR A 39 4.42 -5.25 3.88
CA TYR A 39 4.18 -5.87 2.59
C TYR A 39 4.00 -4.82 1.50
N LEU A 40 3.20 -3.78 1.76
CA LEU A 40 2.98 -2.71 0.80
C LEU A 40 4.29 -1.97 0.48
N SER A 41 5.07 -1.66 1.50
CA SER A 41 6.35 -0.96 1.32
C SER A 41 7.34 -1.83 0.54
N ASN A 42 7.38 -3.13 0.80
CA ASN A 42 8.28 -4.05 0.09
C ASN A 42 7.90 -4.21 -1.38
N GLU A 43 6.59 -4.20 -1.69
CA GLU A 43 6.13 -4.36 -3.07
C GLU A 43 6.49 -3.18 -3.96
N THR A 44 6.49 -1.98 -3.41
CA THR A 44 6.72 -0.76 -4.18
C THR A 44 8.05 -0.09 -3.89
N GLY A 45 8.65 -0.35 -2.73
CA GLY A 45 9.84 0.35 -2.28
C GLY A 45 9.56 1.74 -1.72
N PHE A 46 8.30 2.11 -1.57
CA PHE A 46 7.90 3.40 -1.02
C PHE A 46 7.17 3.24 0.30
N CYS A 47 7.28 4.26 1.15
CA CYS A 47 6.46 4.34 2.35
C CYS A 47 5.06 4.83 1.99
N HIS A 48 4.10 4.65 2.88
CA HIS A 48 2.73 5.14 2.68
C HIS A 48 2.25 5.88 3.93
N TYR A 49 1.26 6.77 3.73
CA TYR A 49 0.66 7.50 4.84
C TYR A 49 -0.54 6.76 5.42
N GLY A 50 -1.20 5.96 4.64
CA GLY A 50 -2.36 5.22 5.10
C GLY A 50 -3.01 4.40 3.98
N PHE A 51 -3.95 3.54 4.38
CA PHE A 51 -4.71 2.70 3.46
C PHE A 51 -5.97 2.22 4.16
N GLU A 52 -6.91 1.68 3.38
CA GLU A 52 -8.11 1.04 3.91
C GLU A 52 -8.08 -0.45 3.57
N LEU A 53 -8.64 -1.26 4.45
CA LEU A 53 -8.75 -2.71 4.26
C LEU A 53 -10.16 -3.09 3.84
N VAL A 54 -10.26 -3.96 2.83
CA VAL A 54 -11.53 -4.54 2.39
C VAL A 54 -11.42 -6.06 2.51
N TYR A 55 -12.31 -6.63 3.29
CA TYR A 55 -12.34 -8.06 3.56
C TYR A 55 -13.18 -8.85 2.56
#